data_178ee79030223081484947702d0f6bdd
#
_entry.id   178ee79030223081484947702d0f6bdd
#
_cell.length_a   1.000
_cell.length_b   1.000
_cell.length_c   1.000
_cell.angle_alpha   90.00
_cell.angle_beta   90.00
_cell.angle_gamma   90.00
#
_symmetry.space_group_name_H-M   'P 1'
#
loop_
_entity.id
_entity.type
_entity.pdbx_description
1 polymer ?
#
loop_
_entity_poly.entity_id
_entity_poly.type
_entity_poly.pdbx_seq_one_letter_code
_entity_poly.pdbx_strand_id
1 'polypeptide(L)'
;MKKILESNILCSIFALLFLTSCKTYNTSILENGDLLFVPSVDSGLSGAINNVTQTEKKTSYDHIGIVKKEENHLYVLHAAPKGGSQKQKLDLFLKEQTKSGQSIDVYRLKSEYHSSIPNSVSKAETLIGKPYNFDYILDDNSYYCSDFVERAFRDYKIFKLDPMTFIDPKTGKTNAFWEKFYQDKNLKIPEGEPGCNPNGLAASDKLEKIATLK
;
A
#
# COMPACT_ATOMS: atom_id res chain seq x y z
N MET A 1 -5.26 -65.85 -46.17
CA MET A 1 -6.04 -65.46 -44.99
C MET A 1 -5.11 -64.62 -44.11
N LYS A 2 -5.16 -63.26 -44.14
CA LYS A 2 -4.40 -62.36 -43.28
C LYS A 2 -5.42 -61.74 -42.30
N LYS A 3 -5.20 -61.98 -40.98
CA LYS A 3 -5.93 -61.33 -39.91
C LYS A 3 -5.37 -59.94 -39.74
N ILE A 4 -6.22 -58.92 -39.86
CA ILE A 4 -5.91 -57.54 -39.53
C ILE A 4 -6.14 -57.39 -38.02
N LEU A 5 -5.10 -56.96 -37.31
CA LEU A 5 -5.12 -56.71 -35.90
C LEU A 5 -5.48 -55.21 -35.72
N GLU A 6 -6.68 -54.92 -35.26
CA GLU A 6 -7.08 -53.56 -34.92
C GLU A 6 -6.48 -53.15 -33.55
N SER A 7 -5.62 -52.19 -33.58
CA SER A 7 -5.02 -51.59 -32.39
C SER A 7 -5.93 -50.45 -31.89
N ASN A 8 -6.65 -50.68 -30.83
CA ASN A 8 -7.40 -49.62 -30.14
C ASN A 8 -6.40 -48.75 -29.32
N ILE A 9 -6.09 -47.57 -29.85
CA ILE A 9 -5.37 -46.57 -29.12
C ILE A 9 -6.38 -45.82 -28.23
N LEU A 10 -6.39 -46.18 -26.97
CA LEU A 10 -7.13 -45.50 -25.90
C LEU A 10 -6.41 -44.19 -25.54
N CYS A 11 -6.86 -43.08 -26.13
CA CYS A 11 -6.32 -41.79 -25.86
C CYS A 11 -6.84 -41.26 -24.50
N SER A 12 -6.09 -41.51 -23.43
CA SER A 12 -6.37 -40.98 -22.09
C SER A 12 -6.09 -39.47 -22.06
N ILE A 13 -7.14 -38.66 -22.18
CA ILE A 13 -7.05 -37.22 -21.96
C ILE A 13 -6.92 -36.99 -20.44
N PHE A 14 -5.70 -36.74 -19.99
CA PHE A 14 -5.41 -36.32 -18.63
C PHE A 14 -5.77 -34.83 -18.52
N ALA A 15 -7.01 -34.53 -18.12
CA ALA A 15 -7.42 -33.17 -17.83
C ALA A 15 -6.69 -32.68 -16.57
N LEU A 16 -5.63 -31.89 -16.77
CA LEU A 16 -4.93 -31.20 -15.68
C LEU A 16 -5.89 -30.13 -15.14
N LEU A 17 -6.59 -30.44 -14.07
CA LEU A 17 -7.34 -29.46 -13.29
C LEU A 17 -6.32 -28.54 -12.60
N PHE A 18 -6.04 -27.39 -13.18
CA PHE A 18 -5.38 -26.30 -12.48
C PHE A 18 -6.29 -25.78 -11.37
N LEU A 19 -6.11 -26.33 -10.17
CA LEU A 19 -6.69 -25.75 -8.96
C LEU A 19 -5.99 -24.38 -8.73
N THR A 20 -6.54 -23.33 -9.30
CA THR A 20 -6.16 -21.98 -8.88
C THR A 20 -6.64 -21.79 -7.44
N SER A 21 -5.73 -21.95 -6.49
CA SER A 21 -5.98 -21.62 -5.09
C SER A 21 -6.35 -20.13 -5.01
N CYS A 22 -7.65 -19.85 -4.93
CA CYS A 22 -8.12 -18.50 -4.67
C CYS A 22 -7.87 -18.21 -3.19
N LYS A 23 -6.89 -17.37 -2.90
CA LYS A 23 -6.59 -16.96 -1.53
C LYS A 23 -7.79 -16.19 -0.97
N THR A 24 -8.41 -16.71 0.06
CA THR A 24 -9.59 -16.09 0.69
C THR A 24 -9.14 -15.31 1.91
N TYR A 25 -9.36 -13.99 1.90
CA TYR A 25 -9.08 -13.11 3.01
C TYR A 25 -10.32 -12.94 3.89
N ASN A 26 -10.15 -12.97 5.22
CA ASN A 26 -11.26 -12.61 6.12
C ASN A 26 -11.42 -11.08 6.13
N THR A 27 -12.23 -10.58 5.21
CA THR A 27 -12.51 -9.15 5.04
C THR A 27 -13.73 -8.67 5.81
N SER A 28 -14.45 -9.57 6.52
CA SER A 28 -15.66 -9.22 7.28
C SER A 28 -15.40 -8.28 8.45
N ILE A 29 -14.14 -8.22 8.93
CA ILE A 29 -13.71 -7.34 10.02
C ILE A 29 -13.48 -5.89 9.58
N LEU A 30 -13.38 -5.64 8.26
CA LEU A 30 -13.06 -4.32 7.73
C LEU A 30 -14.22 -3.36 7.89
N GLU A 31 -13.89 -2.17 8.35
CA GLU A 31 -14.81 -1.06 8.52
C GLU A 31 -14.40 0.15 7.66
N ASN A 32 -15.33 1.07 7.48
CA ASN A 32 -15.06 2.31 6.76
C ASN A 32 -14.00 3.12 7.51
N GLY A 33 -12.94 3.56 6.81
CA GLY A 33 -11.85 4.32 7.39
C GLY A 33 -10.69 3.48 7.95
N ASP A 34 -10.78 2.14 7.93
CA ASP A 34 -9.62 1.29 8.24
C ASP A 34 -8.47 1.59 7.29
N LEU A 35 -7.25 1.47 7.78
CA LEU A 35 -6.03 1.69 7.03
C LEU A 35 -5.34 0.36 6.73
N LEU A 36 -5.09 0.11 5.46
CA LEU A 36 -4.41 -1.09 4.98
C LEU A 36 -2.93 -0.76 4.74
N PHE A 37 -2.06 -1.32 5.56
CA PHE A 37 -0.61 -1.17 5.42
C PHE A 37 -0.03 -2.39 4.72
N VAL A 38 0.71 -2.14 3.64
CA VAL A 38 1.37 -3.17 2.85
C VAL A 38 2.83 -3.27 3.29
N PRO A 39 3.28 -4.46 3.72
CA PRO A 39 4.67 -4.66 4.09
C PRO A 39 5.63 -4.41 2.93
N SER A 40 6.77 -3.81 3.24
CA SER A 40 7.84 -3.57 2.28
C SER A 40 8.52 -4.88 1.85
N VAL A 41 9.15 -4.85 0.68
CA VAL A 41 10.11 -5.85 0.24
C VAL A 41 11.54 -5.28 0.36
N ASP A 42 12.52 -6.14 0.62
CA ASP A 42 13.90 -5.72 0.92
C ASP A 42 14.72 -5.30 -0.32
N SER A 43 14.07 -4.82 -1.37
CA SER A 43 14.76 -4.46 -2.61
C SER A 43 14.14 -3.27 -3.31
N GLY A 44 14.92 -2.60 -4.14
CA GLY A 44 14.48 -1.47 -4.97
C GLY A 44 13.94 -0.30 -4.14
N LEU A 45 12.92 0.37 -4.68
CA LEU A 45 12.28 1.53 -4.04
C LEU A 45 11.68 1.18 -2.67
N SER A 46 11.03 0.01 -2.56
CA SER A 46 10.42 -0.46 -1.32
C SER A 46 11.45 -0.60 -0.19
N GLY A 47 12.56 -1.28 -0.46
CA GLY A 47 13.65 -1.41 0.50
C GLY A 47 14.30 -0.07 0.86
N ALA A 48 14.45 0.84 -0.12
CA ALA A 48 15.00 2.17 0.11
C ALA A 48 14.08 3.03 1.00
N ILE A 49 12.76 3.00 0.77
CA ILE A 49 11.77 3.64 1.65
C ILE A 49 11.93 3.08 3.06
N ASN A 50 11.86 1.77 3.21
CA ASN A 50 11.92 1.13 4.52
C ASN A 50 13.22 1.43 5.27
N ASN A 51 14.37 1.49 4.58
CA ASN A 51 15.67 1.76 5.20
C ASN A 51 15.71 3.10 5.92
N VAL A 52 15.20 4.17 5.28
CA VAL A 52 15.32 5.54 5.81
C VAL A 52 14.10 5.98 6.65
N THR A 53 13.03 5.16 6.73
CA THR A 53 11.78 5.52 7.42
C THR A 53 11.51 4.67 8.67
N GLN A 54 12.52 3.97 9.18
CA GLN A 54 12.37 3.14 10.38
C GLN A 54 11.98 3.99 11.60
N THR A 55 11.05 3.46 12.40
CA THR A 55 10.58 4.06 13.64
C THR A 55 10.90 3.13 14.81
N GLU A 56 10.71 3.62 16.04
CA GLU A 56 10.84 2.79 17.26
C GLU A 56 9.91 1.57 17.26
N LYS A 57 8.76 1.66 16.59
CA LYS A 57 7.83 0.53 16.43
C LYS A 57 8.34 -0.56 15.47
N LYS A 58 9.45 -0.30 14.76
CA LYS A 58 10.09 -1.26 13.83
C LYS A 58 9.13 -1.85 12.81
N THR A 59 8.18 -1.04 12.33
CA THR A 59 7.29 -1.42 11.23
C THR A 59 8.04 -1.40 9.91
N SER A 60 7.57 -2.16 8.93
CA SER A 60 8.18 -2.28 7.61
C SER A 60 7.11 -2.21 6.54
N TYR A 61 6.69 -1.00 6.20
CA TYR A 61 5.64 -0.73 5.22
C TYR A 61 6.15 0.21 4.13
N ASP A 62 5.69 -0.02 2.88
CA ASP A 62 5.98 0.82 1.72
C ASP A 62 4.73 1.36 1.02
N HIS A 63 3.55 0.86 1.39
CA HIS A 63 2.29 1.34 0.83
C HIS A 63 1.17 1.38 1.87
N ILE A 64 0.17 2.24 1.60
CA ILE A 64 -0.99 2.43 2.47
C ILE A 64 -2.22 2.84 1.65
N GLY A 65 -3.41 2.41 2.10
CA GLY A 65 -4.70 2.85 1.57
C GLY A 65 -5.78 2.89 2.64
N ILE A 66 -6.88 3.58 2.35
CA ILE A 66 -8.05 3.76 3.23
C ILE A 66 -9.17 2.86 2.75
N VAL A 67 -9.75 2.06 3.62
CA VAL A 67 -10.95 1.26 3.30
C VAL A 67 -12.17 2.17 3.17
N LYS A 68 -12.85 2.04 2.05
CA LYS A 68 -14.18 2.64 1.81
C LYS A 68 -15.20 1.53 1.71
N LYS A 69 -16.20 1.58 2.58
CA LYS A 69 -17.34 0.67 2.55
C LYS A 69 -18.54 1.36 1.90
N GLU A 70 -19.06 0.77 0.83
CA GLU A 70 -20.27 1.23 0.13
C GLU A 70 -21.23 0.07 0.00
N GLU A 71 -22.36 0.15 0.69
CA GLU A 71 -23.35 -0.92 0.73
C GLU A 71 -22.70 -2.27 1.07
N ASN A 72 -22.66 -3.19 0.10
CA ASN A 72 -22.06 -4.53 0.23
C ASN A 72 -20.68 -4.64 -0.43
N HIS A 73 -20.05 -3.51 -0.81
CA HIS A 73 -18.78 -3.51 -1.52
C HIS A 73 -17.70 -2.82 -0.69
N LEU A 74 -16.49 -3.36 -0.76
CA LEU A 74 -15.29 -2.79 -0.17
C LEU A 74 -14.35 -2.28 -1.26
N TYR A 75 -13.89 -1.05 -1.07
CA TYR A 75 -12.91 -0.38 -1.92
C TYR A 75 -11.74 0.08 -1.08
N VAL A 76 -10.64 0.39 -1.76
CA VAL A 76 -9.48 1.05 -1.16
C VAL A 76 -9.24 2.37 -1.90
N LEU A 77 -9.19 3.46 -1.15
CA LEU A 77 -8.81 4.79 -1.63
C LEU A 77 -7.32 4.95 -1.39
N HIS A 78 -6.53 5.13 -2.42
CA HIS A 78 -5.08 5.24 -2.30
C HIS A 78 -4.45 5.96 -3.49
N ALA A 79 -3.19 6.36 -3.36
CA ALA A 79 -2.38 6.80 -4.50
C ALA A 79 -1.31 5.74 -4.80
N ALA A 80 -1.21 5.31 -6.05
CA ALA A 80 -0.27 4.30 -6.50
C ALA A 80 0.45 4.72 -7.78
N PRO A 81 1.69 4.22 -8.03
CA PRO A 81 2.44 4.50 -9.26
C PRO A 81 1.63 4.25 -10.53
N LYS A 82 0.83 3.18 -10.54
CA LYS A 82 -0.11 2.90 -11.63
C LYS A 82 -1.49 3.43 -11.25
N GLY A 83 -1.98 4.40 -12.02
CA GLY A 83 -3.33 4.95 -11.85
C GLY A 83 -3.43 6.19 -10.97
N GLY A 84 -2.36 6.59 -10.30
CA GLY A 84 -2.38 7.77 -9.41
C GLY A 84 -3.30 7.57 -8.20
N SER A 85 -3.94 8.65 -7.74
CA SER A 85 -4.93 8.59 -6.68
C SER A 85 -6.25 8.02 -7.21
N GLN A 86 -6.74 6.93 -6.60
CA GLN A 86 -7.81 6.12 -7.16
C GLN A 86 -8.67 5.43 -6.09
N LYS A 87 -9.85 5.01 -6.52
CA LYS A 87 -10.74 4.09 -5.81
C LYS A 87 -10.65 2.73 -6.48
N GLN A 88 -10.06 1.76 -5.81
CA GLN A 88 -9.86 0.40 -6.32
C GLN A 88 -10.74 -0.59 -5.56
N LYS A 89 -11.30 -1.60 -6.23
CA LYS A 89 -11.98 -2.70 -5.53
C LYS A 89 -10.99 -3.41 -4.61
N LEU A 90 -11.43 -3.78 -3.40
CA LEU A 90 -10.57 -4.41 -2.40
C LEU A 90 -9.92 -5.71 -2.90
N ASP A 91 -10.66 -6.55 -3.61
CA ASP A 91 -10.14 -7.81 -4.16
C ASP A 91 -8.99 -7.59 -5.15
N LEU A 92 -9.10 -6.56 -5.99
CA LEU A 92 -8.03 -6.17 -6.92
C LEU A 92 -6.82 -5.60 -6.18
N PHE A 93 -7.06 -4.74 -5.18
CA PHE A 93 -6.00 -4.21 -4.33
C PHE A 93 -5.24 -5.34 -3.63
N LEU A 94 -5.94 -6.26 -2.97
CA LEU A 94 -5.35 -7.41 -2.29
C LEU A 94 -4.52 -8.26 -3.28
N LYS A 95 -5.10 -8.59 -4.43
CA LYS A 95 -4.42 -9.36 -5.48
C LYS A 95 -3.13 -8.69 -5.96
N GLU A 96 -3.13 -7.37 -6.11
CA GLU A 96 -1.96 -6.63 -6.58
C GLU A 96 -0.89 -6.50 -5.50
N GLN A 97 -1.29 -6.22 -4.27
CA GLN A 97 -0.37 -5.96 -3.16
C GLN A 97 0.20 -7.24 -2.53
N THR A 98 -0.42 -8.40 -2.74
CA THR A 98 0.06 -9.66 -2.15
C THR A 98 0.68 -10.63 -3.16
N LYS A 99 1.04 -10.15 -4.35
CA LYS A 99 1.68 -10.98 -5.41
C LYS A 99 2.93 -11.72 -4.95
N SER A 100 3.70 -11.12 -4.04
CA SER A 100 4.93 -11.72 -3.49
C SER A 100 4.68 -12.49 -2.18
N GLY A 101 3.43 -12.85 -1.88
CA GLY A 101 3.09 -13.62 -0.69
C GLY A 101 2.96 -12.80 0.60
N GLN A 102 3.05 -11.47 0.51
CA GLN A 102 2.86 -10.61 1.68
C GLN A 102 1.44 -10.76 2.25
N SER A 103 1.32 -10.48 3.55
CA SER A 103 0.07 -10.19 4.23
C SER A 103 -0.14 -8.69 4.30
N ILE A 104 -1.36 -8.24 4.59
CA ILE A 104 -1.66 -6.81 4.75
C ILE A 104 -2.11 -6.57 6.17
N ASP A 105 -1.49 -5.61 6.84
CA ASP A 105 -1.85 -5.23 8.19
C ASP A 105 -2.98 -4.20 8.18
N VAL A 106 -3.96 -4.43 9.04
CA VAL A 106 -5.14 -3.58 9.19
C VAL A 106 -5.00 -2.78 10.47
N TYR A 107 -5.03 -1.46 10.33
CA TYR A 107 -5.04 -0.54 11.45
C TYR A 107 -6.36 0.23 11.46
N ARG A 108 -6.82 0.56 12.64
CA ARG A 108 -8.03 1.36 12.89
C ARG A 108 -7.70 2.55 13.77
N LEU A 109 -8.36 3.67 13.54
CA LEU A 109 -8.32 4.77 14.49
C LEU A 109 -8.90 4.32 15.83
N LYS A 110 -8.30 4.74 16.93
CA LYS A 110 -8.87 4.56 18.25
C LYS A 110 -10.22 5.27 18.37
N SER A 111 -11.06 4.79 19.26
CA SER A 111 -12.47 5.20 19.37
C SER A 111 -12.68 6.71 19.51
N GLU A 112 -11.79 7.41 20.20
CA GLU A 112 -11.84 8.86 20.39
C GLU A 112 -11.67 9.67 19.08
N TYR A 113 -11.20 9.03 18.01
CA TYR A 113 -11.00 9.65 16.68
C TYR A 113 -12.05 9.21 15.65
N HIS A 114 -12.96 8.31 15.99
CA HIS A 114 -13.94 7.74 15.04
C HIS A 114 -14.84 8.81 14.40
N SER A 115 -15.12 9.91 15.11
CA SER A 115 -15.92 11.01 14.56
C SER A 115 -15.29 11.69 13.34
N SER A 116 -13.97 11.53 13.14
CA SER A 116 -13.27 12.06 11.97
C SER A 116 -13.48 11.22 10.70
N ILE A 117 -13.79 9.93 10.84
CA ILE A 117 -13.79 8.95 9.74
C ILE A 117 -14.70 9.36 8.57
N PRO A 118 -15.99 9.71 8.77
CA PRO A 118 -16.87 10.01 7.63
C PRO A 118 -16.33 11.13 6.74
N ASN A 119 -15.91 12.22 7.36
CA ASN A 119 -15.41 13.38 6.65
C ASN A 119 -14.03 13.10 6.01
N SER A 120 -13.15 12.37 6.69
CA SER A 120 -11.83 12.01 6.15
C SER A 120 -11.95 11.08 4.94
N VAL A 121 -12.86 10.10 4.98
CA VAL A 121 -13.12 9.23 3.82
C VAL A 121 -13.74 10.04 2.67
N SER A 122 -14.68 10.94 2.95
CA SER A 122 -15.23 11.86 1.95
C SER A 122 -14.15 12.77 1.36
N LYS A 123 -13.25 13.30 2.19
CA LYS A 123 -12.09 14.08 1.73
C LYS A 123 -11.20 13.27 0.80
N ALA A 124 -10.87 12.01 1.16
CA ALA A 124 -10.09 11.12 0.30
C ALA A 124 -10.72 10.97 -1.09
N GLU A 125 -12.05 10.86 -1.19
CA GLU A 125 -12.74 10.78 -2.48
C GLU A 125 -12.54 12.03 -3.34
N THR A 126 -12.46 13.22 -2.74
CA THR A 126 -12.18 14.46 -3.47
C THR A 126 -10.75 14.55 -3.98
N LEU A 127 -9.83 13.76 -3.45
CA LEU A 127 -8.42 13.73 -3.86
C LEU A 127 -8.16 12.74 -5.02
N ILE A 128 -9.16 11.98 -5.46
CA ILE A 128 -9.03 11.00 -6.56
C ILE A 128 -8.81 11.68 -7.91
N GLY A 129 -8.09 11.01 -8.81
CA GLY A 129 -7.86 11.45 -10.19
C GLY A 129 -6.59 12.27 -10.38
N LYS A 130 -5.75 12.41 -9.36
CA LYS A 130 -4.46 13.06 -9.48
C LYS A 130 -3.35 12.06 -9.82
N PRO A 131 -2.30 12.45 -10.55
CA PRO A 131 -1.15 11.58 -10.83
C PRO A 131 -0.41 11.19 -9.55
N TYR A 132 0.38 10.12 -9.64
CA TYR A 132 1.28 9.74 -8.54
C TYR A 132 2.47 10.70 -8.46
N ASN A 133 2.78 11.14 -7.26
CA ASN A 133 3.92 12.01 -7.01
C ASN A 133 5.19 11.18 -6.83
N PHE A 134 5.98 11.07 -7.89
CA PHE A 134 7.25 10.35 -7.85
C PHE A 134 8.42 11.16 -7.29
N ASP A 135 8.21 12.42 -6.97
CA ASP A 135 9.28 13.28 -6.45
C ASP A 135 9.27 13.35 -4.92
N TYR A 136 8.17 12.86 -4.30
CA TYR A 136 7.95 12.86 -2.85
C TYR A 136 8.00 14.26 -2.20
N ILE A 137 7.98 15.31 -3.00
CA ILE A 137 7.84 16.69 -2.55
C ILE A 137 6.35 17.02 -2.54
N LEU A 138 5.84 17.58 -1.44
CA LEU A 138 4.41 17.89 -1.31
C LEU A 138 3.93 18.80 -2.44
N ASP A 139 2.87 18.39 -3.12
CA ASP A 139 2.26 19.10 -4.24
C ASP A 139 0.73 18.85 -4.23
N ASP A 140 -0.05 19.90 -4.55
CA ASP A 140 -1.51 19.78 -4.56
C ASP A 140 -2.06 19.14 -5.86
N ASN A 141 -1.20 18.91 -6.84
CA ASN A 141 -1.57 18.32 -8.14
C ASN A 141 -1.20 16.84 -8.28
N SER A 142 -0.44 16.29 -7.33
CA SER A 142 0.01 14.89 -7.34
C SER A 142 0.21 14.39 -5.91
N TYR A 143 -0.02 13.09 -5.69
CA TYR A 143 0.07 12.51 -4.36
C TYR A 143 0.87 11.21 -4.36
N TYR A 144 1.72 10.99 -3.36
CA TYR A 144 2.22 9.67 -3.03
C TYR A 144 1.33 9.02 -1.94
N CYS A 145 1.49 7.73 -1.68
CA CYS A 145 0.52 6.94 -0.92
C CYS A 145 0.22 7.50 0.48
N SER A 146 1.24 7.83 1.25
CA SER A 146 1.07 8.36 2.62
C SER A 146 0.63 9.82 2.63
N ASP A 147 1.06 10.66 1.68
CA ASP A 147 0.57 12.03 1.52
C ASP A 147 -0.95 12.05 1.23
N PHE A 148 -1.42 11.16 0.34
CA PHE A 148 -2.85 11.00 0.07
C PHE A 148 -3.65 10.71 1.36
N VAL A 149 -3.15 9.78 2.20
CA VAL A 149 -3.80 9.41 3.46
C VAL A 149 -3.70 10.55 4.48
N GLU A 150 -2.53 11.17 4.63
CA GLU A 150 -2.35 12.31 5.54
C GLU A 150 -3.32 13.45 5.20
N ARG A 151 -3.44 13.82 3.92
CA ARG A 151 -4.35 14.87 3.43
C ARG A 151 -5.82 14.54 3.71
N ALA A 152 -6.21 13.28 3.62
CA ALA A 152 -7.57 12.85 3.93
C ALA A 152 -7.92 13.09 5.40
N PHE A 153 -6.96 12.96 6.31
CA PHE A 153 -7.15 13.11 7.76
C PHE A 153 -6.60 14.43 8.33
N ARG A 154 -6.05 15.30 7.51
CA ARG A 154 -5.36 16.54 7.90
C ARG A 154 -6.20 17.47 8.74
N ASP A 155 -7.46 17.68 8.37
CA ASP A 155 -8.38 18.61 9.06
C ASP A 155 -8.61 18.21 10.52
N TYR A 156 -8.46 16.92 10.83
CA TYR A 156 -8.57 16.36 12.18
C TYR A 156 -7.22 16.17 12.87
N LYS A 157 -6.11 16.55 12.22
CA LYS A 157 -4.75 16.43 12.74
C LYS A 157 -4.45 15.00 13.25
N ILE A 158 -4.98 13.98 12.53
CA ILE A 158 -4.75 12.57 12.89
C ILE A 158 -3.28 12.23 12.69
N PHE A 159 -2.71 12.67 11.59
CA PHE A 159 -1.30 12.51 11.27
C PHE A 159 -0.62 13.88 11.28
N LYS A 160 0.70 13.87 11.31
CA LYS A 160 1.53 15.05 11.16
C LYS A 160 2.55 14.84 10.05
N LEU A 161 3.00 15.95 9.48
CA LEU A 161 4.15 15.96 8.61
C LEU A 161 5.39 16.10 9.48
N ASP A 162 6.38 15.26 9.23
CA ASP A 162 7.68 15.33 9.88
C ASP A 162 8.75 15.70 8.83
N PRO A 163 9.90 16.28 9.24
CA PRO A 163 11.02 16.44 8.34
C PRO A 163 11.45 15.10 7.75
N MET A 164 11.43 14.99 6.41
CA MET A 164 11.88 13.78 5.72
C MET A 164 13.38 13.60 5.87
N THR A 165 13.83 12.35 5.92
CA THR A 165 15.24 12.01 5.83
C THR A 165 15.49 10.93 4.78
N PHE A 166 16.59 11.08 4.07
CA PHE A 166 17.12 10.13 3.09
C PHE A 166 18.46 9.58 3.54
N ILE A 167 18.81 9.80 4.80
CA ILE A 167 20.05 9.32 5.43
C ILE A 167 19.87 7.86 5.85
N ASP A 168 20.80 7.00 5.43
CA ASP A 168 20.87 5.63 5.93
C ASP A 168 21.29 5.65 7.41
N PRO A 169 20.45 5.14 8.32
CA PRO A 169 20.73 5.19 9.76
C PRO A 169 21.96 4.37 10.17
N LYS A 170 22.41 3.43 9.35
CA LYS A 170 23.61 2.61 9.64
C LYS A 170 24.90 3.32 9.29
N THR A 171 24.89 4.14 8.24
CA THR A 171 26.10 4.79 7.73
C THR A 171 26.18 6.27 8.08
N GLY A 172 25.06 6.90 8.42
CA GLY A 172 24.95 8.35 8.61
C GLY A 172 25.14 9.17 7.33
N LYS A 173 25.09 8.52 6.16
CA LYS A 173 25.22 9.17 4.85
C LYS A 173 23.91 9.04 4.08
N THR A 174 23.75 9.88 3.06
CA THR A 174 22.64 9.71 2.11
C THR A 174 22.61 8.29 1.59
N ASN A 175 21.43 7.67 1.59
CA ASN A 175 21.26 6.33 1.05
C ASN A 175 21.50 6.35 -0.46
N ALA A 176 22.36 5.45 -0.97
CA ALA A 176 22.83 5.43 -2.35
C ALA A 176 21.70 5.29 -3.39
N PHE A 177 20.60 4.60 -3.03
CA PHE A 177 19.41 4.51 -3.89
C PHE A 177 18.80 5.89 -4.10
N TRP A 178 18.60 6.66 -3.03
CA TRP A 178 17.98 7.97 -3.08
C TRP A 178 18.89 9.01 -3.75
N GLU A 179 20.20 8.93 -3.52
CA GLU A 179 21.17 9.78 -4.22
C GLU A 179 21.04 9.63 -5.73
N LYS A 180 21.09 8.37 -6.21
CA LYS A 180 20.91 8.08 -7.64
C LYS A 180 19.52 8.48 -8.14
N PHE A 181 18.47 8.19 -7.38
CA PHE A 181 17.08 8.47 -7.76
C PHE A 181 16.84 9.94 -8.06
N TYR A 182 17.30 10.84 -7.20
CA TYR A 182 17.16 12.29 -7.41
C TYR A 182 18.16 12.82 -8.42
N GLN A 183 19.35 12.26 -8.50
CA GLN A 183 20.32 12.60 -9.56
C GLN A 183 19.77 12.31 -10.95
N ASP A 184 19.18 11.13 -11.16
CA ASP A 184 18.58 10.74 -12.45
C ASP A 184 17.45 11.67 -12.90
N LYS A 185 16.79 12.32 -11.95
CA LYS A 185 15.72 13.28 -12.17
C LYS A 185 16.22 14.75 -12.27
N ASN A 186 17.49 14.98 -12.06
CA ASN A 186 18.07 16.30 -11.92
C ASN A 186 17.37 17.17 -10.85
N LEU A 187 17.02 16.53 -9.72
CA LEU A 187 16.37 17.14 -8.57
C LEU A 187 17.31 17.10 -7.36
N LYS A 188 17.12 18.05 -6.45
CA LYS A 188 17.75 17.99 -5.13
C LYS A 188 16.98 16.99 -4.26
N ILE A 189 17.71 16.26 -3.41
CA ILE A 189 17.10 15.44 -2.37
C ILE A 189 16.38 16.37 -1.39
N PRO A 190 15.08 16.15 -1.12
CA PRO A 190 14.30 17.01 -0.23
C PRO A 190 14.52 16.64 1.26
N GLU A 191 15.78 16.54 1.66
CA GLU A 191 16.18 16.28 3.05
C GLU A 191 15.69 17.42 3.95
N GLY A 192 14.97 17.08 5.02
CA GLY A 192 14.42 18.03 5.98
C GLY A 192 13.11 18.70 5.54
N GLU A 193 12.67 18.53 4.30
CA GLU A 193 11.37 19.03 3.85
C GLU A 193 10.22 18.27 4.54
N PRO A 194 9.06 18.94 4.79
CA PRO A 194 7.94 18.28 5.43
C PRO A 194 7.38 17.16 4.55
N GLY A 195 7.09 16.01 5.15
CA GLY A 195 6.52 14.87 4.45
C GLY A 195 6.02 13.81 5.42
N CYS A 196 5.60 12.68 4.88
CA CYS A 196 5.18 11.52 5.65
C CYS A 196 5.52 10.23 4.90
N ASN A 197 5.44 9.12 5.60
CA ASN A 197 5.70 7.80 5.04
C ASN A 197 4.85 6.75 5.76
N PRO A 198 4.64 5.55 5.17
CA PRO A 198 3.80 4.53 5.77
C PRO A 198 4.23 4.11 7.17
N ASN A 199 5.55 3.99 7.45
CA ASN A 199 6.04 3.62 8.77
C ASN A 199 5.75 4.70 9.82
N GLY A 200 5.94 5.98 9.48
CA GLY A 200 5.58 7.11 10.33
C GLY A 200 4.10 7.17 10.65
N LEU A 201 3.23 6.94 9.65
CA LEU A 201 1.79 6.89 9.86
C LEU A 201 1.39 5.71 10.74
N ALA A 202 1.96 4.51 10.52
CA ALA A 202 1.71 3.33 11.36
C ALA A 202 2.22 3.50 12.81
N ALA A 203 3.21 4.36 13.01
CA ALA A 203 3.74 4.67 14.34
C ALA A 203 2.84 5.62 15.15
N SER A 204 1.79 6.22 14.55
CA SER A 204 0.86 7.09 15.26
C SER A 204 0.27 6.39 16.49
N ASP A 205 0.19 7.13 17.59
CA ASP A 205 -0.46 6.69 18.84
C ASP A 205 -2.00 6.69 18.74
N LYS A 206 -2.54 7.28 17.66
CA LYS A 206 -3.97 7.33 17.37
C LYS A 206 -4.50 6.08 16.66
N LEU A 207 -3.58 5.18 16.28
CA LEU A 207 -3.90 3.93 15.60
C LEU A 207 -3.69 2.71 16.49
N GLU A 208 -4.48 1.70 16.25
CA GLU A 208 -4.29 0.34 16.76
C GLU A 208 -4.31 -0.67 15.61
N LYS A 209 -3.40 -1.64 15.66
CA LYS A 209 -3.41 -2.76 14.72
C LYS A 209 -4.46 -3.77 15.15
N ILE A 210 -5.48 -3.99 14.32
CA ILE A 210 -6.61 -4.86 14.65
C ILE A 210 -6.53 -6.24 14.00
N ALA A 211 -5.81 -6.38 12.88
CA ALA A 211 -5.72 -7.65 12.17
C ALA A 211 -4.54 -7.69 11.18
N THR A 212 -4.36 -8.88 10.62
CA THR A 212 -3.52 -9.12 9.44
C THR A 212 -4.31 -10.00 8.47
N LEU A 213 -4.51 -9.52 7.26
CA LEU A 213 -5.10 -10.28 6.15
C LEU A 213 -4.02 -11.18 5.54
N LYS A 214 -4.23 -12.51 5.60
CA LYS A 214 -3.28 -13.54 5.12
C LYS A 214 -3.89 -14.37 4.01
#